data_2ffb205cc13269e89522000c02d91049
#
_entry.id   2ffb205cc13269e89522000c02d91049
#
_cell.length_a   1.000
_cell.length_b   1.000
_cell.length_c   1.000
_cell.angle_alpha   90.00
_cell.angle_beta   90.00
_cell.angle_gamma   90.00
#
_symmetry.space_group_name_H-M   'P 1'
#
loop_
_entity.id
_entity.type
_entity.pdbx_description
1 polymer ?
#
loop_
_entity_poly.entity_id
_entity_poly.type
_entity_poly.pdbx_seq_one_letter_code
_entity_poly.pdbx_strand_id
1 'polypeptide(L)'
;YTPIAHIEMNHDACDTLRTRAAYHWLRQNNKLDVYTQYLYTKQEKENGKWLWDRVPKEVIDSVIEKAIGEDTINDLFNQVDSLCRNRKIDIVIGGPPCQAYSIVGRARMGERVTEDPRNELYRYYVKFLEYYRPKMFVFENVEGIRTAKGGEPFRDLERLVYEAGYQMEARVQVASQHGVLQNRRRYIIVGWLRSENNLHYPELPIEENTYTICKDLFADLPVRAAGEGGLISPIEYTRSIDEMAYLKESGIRGQLPFTTQHIARPHNLNDRQIYRIAIEQWQQGKRLRYDQIPEELQRHKNKNTFLNRFQVVDPNGYSHTV
;
A
#
# COMPACT_ATOMS: atom_id res chain seq x y z
N TYR A 1 8.33 16.36 -4.12
CA TYR A 1 9.42 15.96 -3.20
C TYR A 1 10.40 15.01 -3.89
N THR A 2 11.65 14.95 -3.39
CA THR A 2 12.68 14.04 -3.91
C THR A 2 12.98 13.01 -2.82
N PRO A 3 12.69 11.72 -3.02
CA PRO A 3 13.07 10.67 -2.09
C PRO A 3 14.61 10.60 -1.98
N ILE A 4 15.13 10.45 -0.76
CA ILE A 4 16.55 10.24 -0.50
C ILE A 4 16.82 8.75 -0.32
N ALA A 5 16.03 8.07 0.50
CA ALA A 5 16.16 6.66 0.77
C ALA A 5 14.80 5.99 1.01
N HIS A 6 14.73 4.71 0.71
CA HIS A 6 13.68 3.79 1.09
C HIS A 6 14.28 2.66 1.90
N ILE A 7 13.71 2.33 3.04
CA ILE A 7 14.17 1.21 3.90
C ILE A 7 13.06 0.17 3.92
N GLU A 8 13.36 -1.03 3.47
CA GLU A 8 12.43 -2.15 3.39
C GLU A 8 13.19 -3.47 3.63
N MET A 9 12.59 -4.42 4.31
CA MET A 9 13.23 -5.71 4.59
C MET A 9 12.84 -6.82 3.61
N ASN A 10 11.70 -6.68 2.95
CA ASN A 10 11.22 -7.68 2.01
C ASN A 10 11.85 -7.49 0.64
N HIS A 11 12.52 -8.53 0.15
CA HIS A 11 13.23 -8.53 -1.13
C HIS A 11 12.34 -8.12 -2.31
N ASP A 12 11.17 -8.73 -2.45
CA ASP A 12 10.26 -8.45 -3.57
C ASP A 12 9.72 -7.01 -3.53
N ALA A 13 9.51 -6.48 -2.31
CA ALA A 13 9.12 -5.09 -2.12
C ALA A 13 10.27 -4.14 -2.48
N CYS A 14 11.52 -4.49 -2.13
CA CYS A 14 12.71 -3.73 -2.54
C CYS A 14 12.85 -3.68 -4.06
N ASP A 15 12.63 -4.79 -4.76
CA ASP A 15 12.68 -4.84 -6.21
C ASP A 15 11.59 -3.96 -6.86
N THR A 16 10.41 -3.94 -6.26
CA THR A 16 9.34 -3.02 -6.66
C THR A 16 9.75 -1.55 -6.46
N LEU A 17 10.37 -1.22 -5.32
CA LEU A 17 10.86 0.13 -5.02
C LEU A 17 11.99 0.55 -5.97
N ARG A 18 12.95 -0.35 -6.28
CA ARG A 18 14.02 -0.12 -7.26
C ARG A 18 13.47 0.17 -8.65
N THR A 19 12.49 -0.63 -9.08
CA THR A 19 11.79 -0.43 -10.37
C THR A 19 11.06 0.90 -10.40
N ARG A 20 10.39 1.27 -9.31
CA ARG A 20 9.70 2.56 -9.16
C ARG A 20 10.69 3.73 -9.18
N ALA A 21 11.82 3.63 -8.48
CA ALA A 21 12.87 4.65 -8.49
C ALA A 21 13.43 4.85 -9.89
N ALA A 22 13.74 3.76 -10.60
CA ALA A 22 14.17 3.78 -11.99
C ALA A 22 13.14 4.46 -12.91
N TYR A 23 11.85 4.10 -12.79
CA TYR A 23 10.78 4.74 -13.55
C TYR A 23 10.73 6.25 -13.34
N HIS A 24 10.77 6.71 -12.10
CA HIS A 24 10.72 8.14 -11.79
C HIS A 24 11.95 8.89 -12.33
N TRP A 25 13.12 8.30 -12.22
CA TRP A 25 14.34 8.88 -12.79
C TRP A 25 14.24 8.99 -14.33
N LEU A 26 13.83 7.93 -15.00
CA LEU A 26 13.64 7.92 -16.46
C LEU A 26 12.61 8.96 -16.90
N ARG A 27 11.49 9.07 -16.16
CA ARG A 27 10.46 10.09 -16.42
C ARG A 27 11.02 11.51 -16.31
N GLN A 28 11.79 11.82 -15.27
CA GLN A 28 12.40 13.13 -15.04
C GLN A 28 13.46 13.48 -16.10
N ASN A 29 14.07 12.47 -16.71
CA ASN A 29 15.09 12.63 -17.73
C ASN A 29 14.57 12.42 -19.17
N ASN A 30 13.25 12.38 -19.38
CA ASN A 30 12.59 12.18 -20.68
C ASN A 30 13.02 10.89 -21.40
N LYS A 31 13.21 9.80 -20.66
CA LYS A 31 13.66 8.47 -21.14
C LYS A 31 12.63 7.36 -20.86
N LEU A 32 11.34 7.67 -20.90
CA LEU A 32 10.28 6.68 -20.64
C LEU A 32 10.19 5.57 -21.70
N ASP A 33 10.77 5.78 -22.89
CA ASP A 33 10.94 4.75 -23.91
C ASP A 33 11.69 3.52 -23.38
N VAL A 34 12.71 3.73 -22.53
CA VAL A 34 13.46 2.66 -21.86
C VAL A 34 12.54 1.84 -20.95
N TYR A 35 11.67 2.49 -20.19
CA TYR A 35 10.70 1.80 -19.34
C TYR A 35 9.65 1.04 -20.15
N THR A 36 9.17 1.63 -21.25
CA THR A 36 8.25 0.97 -22.17
C THR A 36 8.89 -0.28 -22.77
N GLN A 37 10.13 -0.19 -23.23
CA GLN A 37 10.88 -1.34 -23.72
C GLN A 37 11.04 -2.43 -22.64
N TYR A 38 11.32 -2.05 -21.39
CA TYR A 38 11.38 -2.99 -20.27
C TYR A 38 10.07 -3.74 -20.09
N LEU A 39 8.92 -3.06 -20.17
CA LEU A 39 7.61 -3.72 -20.05
C LEU A 39 7.36 -4.76 -21.13
N TYR A 40 7.74 -4.44 -22.40
CA TYR A 40 7.60 -5.38 -23.51
C TYR A 40 8.55 -6.58 -23.44
N THR A 41 9.77 -6.37 -22.94
CA THR A 41 10.83 -7.40 -22.94
C THR A 41 11.08 -8.01 -21.57
N LYS A 42 10.20 -7.75 -20.59
CA LYS A 42 10.35 -8.21 -19.21
C LYS A 42 10.54 -9.72 -19.06
N GLN A 43 9.95 -10.51 -19.99
CA GLN A 43 10.11 -11.97 -20.01
C GLN A 43 11.56 -12.42 -20.20
N GLU A 44 12.35 -11.63 -20.91
CA GLU A 44 13.74 -11.91 -21.25
C GLU A 44 14.74 -11.32 -20.25
N LYS A 45 14.22 -10.58 -19.22
CA LYS A 45 15.07 -9.80 -18.33
C LYS A 45 14.96 -10.30 -16.88
N GLU A 46 16.12 -10.58 -16.30
CA GLU A 46 16.23 -11.01 -14.91
C GLU A 46 15.71 -9.95 -13.95
N ASN A 47 14.65 -10.23 -13.23
CA ASN A 47 14.16 -9.54 -12.01
C ASN A 47 14.36 -8.01 -11.97
N GLY A 48 14.09 -7.30 -13.07
CA GLY A 48 14.25 -5.85 -13.14
C GLY A 48 15.67 -5.34 -13.38
N LYS A 49 16.69 -6.16 -13.23
CA LYS A 49 18.10 -5.79 -13.38
C LYS A 49 18.39 -5.09 -14.72
N TRP A 50 17.79 -5.57 -15.81
CA TRP A 50 17.92 -4.93 -17.11
C TRP A 50 17.51 -3.44 -17.09
N LEU A 51 16.47 -3.08 -16.35
CA LEU A 51 16.01 -1.70 -16.19
C LEU A 51 16.96 -0.93 -15.26
N TRP A 52 17.37 -1.56 -14.15
CA TRP A 52 18.23 -0.92 -13.15
C TRP A 52 19.61 -0.55 -13.67
N ASP A 53 20.18 -1.39 -14.57
CA ASP A 53 21.47 -1.13 -15.23
C ASP A 53 21.42 0.06 -16.22
N ARG A 54 20.23 0.63 -16.48
CA ARG A 54 20.00 1.77 -17.40
C ARG A 54 19.74 3.09 -16.70
N VAL A 55 19.84 3.10 -15.39
CA VAL A 55 19.75 4.28 -14.56
C VAL A 55 21.01 4.39 -13.70
N PRO A 56 21.35 5.60 -13.17
CA PRO A 56 22.48 5.72 -12.27
C PRO A 56 22.36 4.80 -11.06
N LYS A 57 23.49 4.21 -10.66
CA LYS A 57 23.55 3.25 -9.54
C LYS A 57 22.95 3.84 -8.24
N GLU A 58 23.14 5.12 -8.00
CA GLU A 58 22.61 5.83 -6.83
C GLU A 58 21.08 5.83 -6.75
N VAL A 59 20.40 5.72 -7.89
CA VAL A 59 18.93 5.61 -7.94
C VAL A 59 18.50 4.28 -7.34
N ILE A 60 19.22 3.22 -7.67
CA ILE A 60 18.94 1.86 -7.18
C ILE A 60 19.40 1.70 -5.73
N ASP A 61 20.59 2.21 -5.40
CA ASP A 61 21.16 2.19 -4.05
C ASP A 61 20.33 3.02 -3.04
N SER A 62 19.43 3.90 -3.51
CA SER A 62 18.46 4.58 -2.64
C SER A 62 17.47 3.63 -1.95
N VAL A 63 17.38 2.38 -2.40
CA VAL A 63 16.57 1.34 -1.79
C VAL A 63 17.47 0.44 -0.93
N ILE A 64 17.39 0.62 0.37
CA ILE A 64 18.16 -0.12 1.38
C ILE A 64 17.34 -1.34 1.78
N GLU A 65 17.82 -2.52 1.40
CA GLU A 65 17.20 -3.80 1.76
C GLU A 65 17.72 -4.27 3.12
N LYS A 66 17.04 -3.85 4.18
CA LYS A 66 17.44 -4.18 5.55
C LYS A 66 16.27 -4.09 6.54
N ALA A 67 16.24 -5.02 7.49
CA ALA A 67 15.32 -4.94 8.62
C ALA A 67 15.71 -3.80 9.56
N ILE A 68 14.72 -3.10 10.11
CA ILE A 68 14.93 -2.08 11.13
C ILE A 68 14.91 -2.78 12.51
N GLY A 69 15.96 -2.59 13.28
CA GLY A 69 16.13 -3.18 14.61
C GLY A 69 17.35 -2.63 15.34
N GLU A 70 17.56 -3.04 16.59
CA GLU A 70 18.64 -2.53 17.43
C GLU A 70 20.03 -2.73 16.81
N ASP A 71 20.28 -3.92 16.25
CA ASP A 71 21.58 -4.28 15.65
C ASP A 71 21.83 -3.58 14.29
N THR A 72 20.81 -3.03 13.66
CA THR A 72 20.89 -2.49 12.28
C THR A 72 20.72 -0.98 12.21
N ILE A 73 20.18 -0.34 13.24
CA ILE A 73 19.78 1.07 13.20
C ILE A 73 20.95 2.01 12.90
N ASN A 74 22.11 1.78 13.51
CA ASN A 74 23.30 2.63 13.30
C ASN A 74 23.85 2.48 11.88
N ASP A 75 23.85 1.26 11.34
CA ASP A 75 24.27 1.02 9.97
C ASP A 75 23.27 1.62 8.97
N LEU A 76 21.98 1.59 9.27
CA LEU A 76 20.96 2.29 8.48
C LEU A 76 21.19 3.80 8.45
N PHE A 77 21.52 4.43 9.59
CA PHE A 77 21.86 5.84 9.63
C PHE A 77 23.07 6.13 8.74
N ASN A 78 24.15 5.36 8.84
CA ASN A 78 25.35 5.53 8.01
C ASN A 78 25.02 5.42 6.50
N GLN A 79 24.19 4.46 6.11
CA GLN A 79 23.78 4.29 4.72
C GLN A 79 22.93 5.48 4.23
N VAL A 80 21.94 5.92 5.00
CA VAL A 80 21.11 7.07 4.64
C VAL A 80 21.94 8.35 4.59
N ASP A 81 22.89 8.57 5.53
CA ASP A 81 23.78 9.72 5.55
C ASP A 81 24.62 9.79 4.28
N SER A 82 25.12 8.65 3.80
CA SER A 82 25.88 8.59 2.54
C SER A 82 25.02 8.99 1.33
N LEU A 83 23.71 8.69 1.36
CA LEU A 83 22.75 9.08 0.33
C LEU A 83 22.33 10.55 0.44
N CYS A 84 22.36 11.12 1.63
CA CYS A 84 22.01 12.53 1.84
C CYS A 84 22.97 13.49 1.13
N ARG A 85 24.25 13.18 1.01
CA ARG A 85 25.25 14.05 0.34
C ARG A 85 25.14 15.50 0.84
N ASN A 86 25.11 15.71 2.15
CA ASN A 86 24.92 17.01 2.83
C ASN A 86 23.52 17.67 2.66
N ARG A 87 22.56 17.01 2.03
CA ARG A 87 21.16 17.48 2.01
C ARG A 87 20.51 17.18 3.36
N LYS A 88 19.67 18.10 3.83
CA LYS A 88 18.82 17.84 5.00
C LYS A 88 17.60 17.00 4.60
N ILE A 89 17.15 16.17 5.51
CA ILE A 89 15.88 15.46 5.40
C ILE A 89 14.79 16.38 5.95
N ASP A 90 13.88 16.82 5.09
CA ASP A 90 12.76 17.68 5.50
C ASP A 90 11.58 16.88 6.03
N ILE A 91 11.38 15.63 5.56
CA ILE A 91 10.25 14.80 5.94
C ILE A 91 10.64 13.33 6.06
N VAL A 92 10.12 12.67 7.08
CA VAL A 92 10.17 11.20 7.24
C VAL A 92 8.75 10.66 7.08
N ILE A 93 8.57 9.66 6.22
CA ILE A 93 7.29 9.01 5.97
C ILE A 93 7.43 7.53 6.27
N GLY A 94 6.53 6.96 7.05
CA GLY A 94 6.55 5.54 7.35
C GLY A 94 5.21 4.98 7.81
N GLY A 95 5.05 3.67 7.62
CA GLY A 95 3.91 2.91 8.10
C GLY A 95 4.40 1.61 8.71
N PRO A 96 5.00 1.64 9.93
CA PRO A 96 5.50 0.43 10.58
C PRO A 96 4.39 -0.61 10.67
N PRO A 97 4.65 -1.89 10.37
CA PRO A 97 3.64 -2.93 10.35
C PRO A 97 2.96 -3.08 11.71
N CYS A 98 1.64 -3.11 11.67
CA CYS A 98 0.78 -3.11 12.83
C CYS A 98 0.00 -4.43 12.93
N GLN A 99 0.69 -5.56 12.74
CA GLN A 99 0.02 -6.87 12.72
C GLN A 99 -0.65 -7.20 14.05
N ALA A 100 -0.04 -6.80 15.17
CA ALA A 100 -0.63 -6.96 16.50
C ALA A 100 -1.90 -6.11 16.75
N TYR A 101 -2.08 -5.06 15.96
CA TYR A 101 -3.19 -4.12 16.18
C TYR A 101 -4.33 -4.33 15.17
N SER A 102 -4.09 -5.05 14.06
CA SER A 102 -5.14 -5.38 13.11
C SER A 102 -5.99 -6.56 13.62
N ILE A 103 -7.30 -6.52 13.34
CA ILE A 103 -8.23 -7.62 13.70
C ILE A 103 -7.77 -8.94 13.09
N VAL A 104 -7.33 -8.91 11.83
CA VAL A 104 -6.85 -10.08 11.08
C VAL A 104 -5.53 -10.59 11.62
N GLY A 105 -4.58 -9.69 11.97
CA GLY A 105 -3.31 -10.06 12.56
C GLY A 105 -3.48 -10.74 13.91
N ARG A 106 -4.30 -10.19 14.80
CA ARG A 106 -4.62 -10.79 16.10
C ARG A 106 -5.25 -12.18 15.96
N ALA A 107 -6.17 -12.36 15.03
CA ALA A 107 -6.81 -13.65 14.82
C ALA A 107 -5.87 -14.73 14.25
N ARG A 108 -4.80 -14.35 13.52
CA ARG A 108 -3.80 -15.28 12.98
C ARG A 108 -2.74 -15.69 14.00
N MET A 109 -2.34 -14.77 14.87
CA MET A 109 -1.19 -14.93 15.76
C MET A 109 -1.56 -15.44 17.18
N GLY A 110 -2.83 -15.31 17.59
CA GLY A 110 -3.28 -15.73 18.93
C GLY A 110 -2.48 -15.02 20.04
N GLU A 111 -2.06 -15.77 21.07
CA GLU A 111 -1.31 -15.24 22.22
C GLU A 111 0.10 -14.74 21.87
N ARG A 112 0.70 -15.20 20.76
CA ARG A 112 2.04 -14.77 20.31
C ARG A 112 2.09 -13.31 19.81
N VAL A 113 0.95 -12.66 19.68
CA VAL A 113 0.85 -11.24 19.30
C VAL A 113 1.58 -10.32 20.26
N THR A 114 1.65 -10.66 21.54
CA THR A 114 2.26 -9.81 22.59
C THR A 114 3.79 -9.76 22.52
N GLU A 115 4.44 -10.77 21.97
CA GLU A 115 5.90 -10.92 21.90
C GLU A 115 6.51 -10.58 20.54
N ASP A 116 5.68 -10.15 19.57
CA ASP A 116 6.15 -9.83 18.22
C ASP A 116 7.02 -8.55 18.24
N PRO A 117 8.31 -8.63 17.87
CA PRO A 117 9.22 -7.47 17.88
C PRO A 117 8.75 -6.36 16.95
N ARG A 118 7.88 -6.64 15.98
CA ARG A 118 7.29 -5.63 15.10
C ARG A 118 6.37 -4.65 15.85
N ASN A 119 5.93 -5.00 17.05
CA ASN A 119 5.14 -4.10 17.91
C ASN A 119 5.93 -2.90 18.40
N GLU A 120 7.25 -2.96 18.38
CA GLU A 120 8.16 -1.91 18.84
C GLU A 120 8.73 -1.06 17.69
N LEU A 121 8.36 -1.36 16.43
CA LEU A 121 8.91 -0.65 15.26
C LEU A 121 8.61 0.85 15.25
N TYR A 122 7.52 1.29 15.89
CA TYR A 122 7.24 2.73 16.05
C TYR A 122 8.32 3.45 16.88
N ARG A 123 9.00 2.76 17.81
CA ARG A 123 10.10 3.33 18.60
C ARG A 123 11.31 3.62 17.72
N TYR A 124 11.63 2.71 16.79
CA TYR A 124 12.68 2.95 15.81
C TYR A 124 12.30 4.08 14.85
N TYR A 125 11.03 4.19 14.50
CA TYR A 125 10.57 5.35 13.73
C TYR A 125 10.90 6.66 14.45
N VAL A 126 10.67 6.74 15.77
CA VAL A 126 11.05 7.93 16.56
C VAL A 126 12.57 8.13 16.59
N LYS A 127 13.40 7.07 16.66
CA LYS A 127 14.86 7.20 16.54
C LYS A 127 15.29 7.90 15.21
N PHE A 128 14.58 7.66 14.11
CA PHE A 128 14.81 8.42 12.87
C PHE A 128 14.43 9.90 13.01
N LEU A 129 13.37 10.23 13.72
CA LEU A 129 12.98 11.62 13.98
C LEU A 129 14.03 12.34 14.87
N GLU A 130 14.54 11.68 15.88
CA GLU A 130 15.58 12.21 16.77
C GLU A 130 16.88 12.46 16.02
N TYR A 131 17.30 11.51 15.18
CA TYR A 131 18.57 11.59 14.46
C TYR A 131 18.54 12.63 13.34
N TYR A 132 17.53 12.58 12.46
CA TYR A 132 17.48 13.46 11.27
C TYR A 132 16.84 14.81 11.51
N ARG A 133 16.07 14.95 12.57
CA ARG A 133 15.37 16.20 12.91
C ARG A 133 14.58 16.78 11.74
N PRO A 134 13.77 15.97 10.98
CA PRO A 134 12.97 16.50 9.89
C PRO A 134 11.99 17.56 10.38
N LYS A 135 11.60 18.51 9.52
CA LYS A 135 10.59 19.51 9.87
C LYS A 135 9.24 18.88 10.14
N MET A 136 8.92 17.83 9.36
CA MET A 136 7.64 17.10 9.45
C MET A 136 7.86 15.59 9.36
N PHE A 137 6.85 14.86 9.82
CA PHE A 137 6.75 13.43 9.58
C PHE A 137 5.32 13.01 9.26
N VAL A 138 5.17 11.89 8.56
CA VAL A 138 3.89 11.22 8.32
C VAL A 138 3.99 9.77 8.76
N PHE A 139 3.10 9.35 9.64
CA PHE A 139 3.04 7.99 10.14
C PHE A 139 1.66 7.41 9.83
N GLU A 140 1.62 6.34 9.02
CA GLU A 140 0.38 5.65 8.64
C GLU A 140 0.18 4.40 9.48
N ASN A 141 -1.05 4.17 9.90
CA ASN A 141 -1.42 2.92 10.56
C ASN A 141 -2.92 2.59 10.38
N VAL A 142 -3.32 1.43 10.89
CA VAL A 142 -4.74 1.06 11.01
C VAL A 142 -5.35 1.71 12.26
N GLU A 143 -6.66 1.95 12.26
CA GLU A 143 -7.37 2.56 13.42
C GLU A 143 -7.18 1.76 14.73
N GLY A 144 -6.91 0.46 14.61
CA GLY A 144 -6.68 -0.44 15.75
C GLY A 144 -5.51 -0.05 16.67
N ILE A 145 -4.57 0.80 16.22
CA ILE A 145 -3.46 1.29 17.07
C ILE A 145 -3.97 2.06 18.30
N ARG A 146 -5.11 2.76 18.20
CA ARG A 146 -5.70 3.51 19.30
C ARG A 146 -6.30 2.64 20.40
N THR A 147 -6.74 1.45 20.08
CA THR A 147 -7.48 0.57 20.99
C THR A 147 -6.71 -0.68 21.40
N ALA A 148 -5.66 -1.04 20.67
CA ALA A 148 -4.84 -2.18 20.98
C ALA A 148 -4.18 -2.04 22.36
N LYS A 149 -4.18 -3.11 23.14
CA LYS A 149 -3.64 -3.13 24.52
C LYS A 149 -4.14 -1.92 25.36
N GLY A 150 -5.42 -1.59 25.26
CA GLY A 150 -5.99 -0.43 25.95
C GLY A 150 -5.47 0.94 25.49
N GLY A 151 -4.89 1.01 24.28
CA GLY A 151 -4.33 2.25 23.71
C GLY A 151 -2.90 2.57 24.15
N GLU A 152 -2.22 1.65 24.85
CA GLU A 152 -0.86 1.85 25.34
C GLU A 152 0.15 2.20 24.24
N PRO A 153 0.23 1.48 23.08
CA PRO A 153 1.20 1.80 22.03
C PRO A 153 1.01 3.19 21.43
N PHE A 154 -0.23 3.65 21.32
CA PHE A 154 -0.51 4.98 20.79
C PHE A 154 -0.08 6.08 21.78
N ARG A 155 -0.40 5.92 23.07
CA ARG A 155 0.06 6.87 24.11
C ARG A 155 1.59 6.88 24.25
N ASP A 156 2.26 5.74 24.12
CA ASP A 156 3.72 5.68 24.13
C ASP A 156 4.33 6.41 22.91
N LEU A 157 3.74 6.22 21.71
CA LEU A 157 4.13 6.97 20.53
C LEU A 157 3.97 8.49 20.74
N GLU A 158 2.83 8.94 21.27
CA GLU A 158 2.59 10.36 21.58
C GLU A 158 3.65 10.92 22.52
N ARG A 159 3.96 10.20 23.60
CA ARG A 159 4.99 10.57 24.58
C ARG A 159 6.37 10.67 23.93
N LEU A 160 6.80 9.65 23.19
CA LEU A 160 8.12 9.61 22.53
C LEU A 160 8.27 10.72 21.50
N VAL A 161 7.25 10.96 20.68
CA VAL A 161 7.22 12.04 19.69
C VAL A 161 7.35 13.41 20.38
N TYR A 162 6.65 13.59 21.49
CA TYR A 162 6.75 14.82 22.28
C TYR A 162 8.14 15.01 22.87
N GLU A 163 8.73 13.97 23.47
CA GLU A 163 10.09 13.97 24.01
C GLU A 163 11.14 14.27 22.93
N ALA A 164 10.95 13.76 21.71
CA ALA A 164 11.79 14.07 20.55
C ALA A 164 11.64 15.50 20.03
N GLY A 165 10.77 16.32 20.62
CA GLY A 165 10.61 17.75 20.29
C GLY A 165 9.55 18.05 19.23
N TYR A 166 8.67 17.10 18.94
CA TYR A 166 7.59 17.26 17.98
C TYR A 166 6.24 17.45 18.65
N GLN A 167 5.30 17.95 17.89
CA GLN A 167 3.87 17.83 18.15
C GLN A 167 3.25 17.06 16.99
N MET A 168 2.12 16.42 17.23
CA MET A 168 1.43 15.64 16.21
C MET A 168 -0.07 15.77 16.30
N GLU A 169 -0.72 15.58 15.18
CA GLU A 169 -2.16 15.44 15.06
C GLU A 169 -2.49 14.18 14.26
N ALA A 170 -3.57 13.51 14.61
CA ALA A 170 -3.94 12.24 14.03
C ALA A 170 -5.40 12.23 13.59
N ARG A 171 -5.65 11.91 12.34
CA ARG A 171 -7.00 11.85 11.75
C ARG A 171 -7.24 10.52 11.05
N VAL A 172 -8.50 10.07 11.07
CA VAL A 172 -8.94 8.97 10.22
C VAL A 172 -9.17 9.53 8.82
N GLN A 173 -8.44 8.99 7.85
CA GLN A 173 -8.65 9.30 6.44
C GLN A 173 -9.39 8.14 5.78
N VAL A 174 -10.40 8.44 4.99
CA VAL A 174 -11.18 7.47 4.22
C VAL A 174 -10.90 7.72 2.74
N ALA A 175 -10.19 6.80 2.10
CA ALA A 175 -9.71 6.98 0.73
C ALA A 175 -10.83 7.35 -0.26
N SER A 176 -12.04 6.81 -0.07
CA SER A 176 -13.19 7.14 -0.92
C SER A 176 -13.67 8.58 -0.82
N GLN A 177 -13.31 9.30 0.25
CA GLN A 177 -13.60 10.73 0.39
C GLN A 177 -12.58 11.63 -0.34
N HIS A 178 -11.55 11.03 -0.93
CA HIS A 178 -10.45 11.70 -1.62
C HIS A 178 -10.27 11.18 -3.05
N GLY A 179 -11.37 10.88 -3.73
CA GLY A 179 -11.36 10.48 -5.13
C GLY A 179 -10.95 9.02 -5.42
N VAL A 180 -10.62 8.23 -4.41
CA VAL A 180 -10.20 6.82 -4.59
C VAL A 180 -11.41 5.88 -4.55
N LEU A 181 -11.55 4.99 -5.54
CA LEU A 181 -12.67 4.04 -5.60
C LEU A 181 -12.51 2.84 -4.65
N GLN A 182 -12.03 3.10 -3.43
CA GLN A 182 -11.87 2.11 -2.37
C GLN A 182 -12.26 2.65 -1.00
N ASN A 183 -13.10 1.93 -0.27
CA ASN A 183 -13.41 2.19 1.13
C ASN A 183 -12.27 1.72 2.04
N ARG A 184 -11.15 2.45 2.01
CA ARG A 184 -9.98 2.21 2.83
C ARG A 184 -9.84 3.26 3.91
N ARG A 185 -9.96 2.84 5.15
CA ARG A 185 -9.79 3.71 6.32
C ARG A 185 -8.39 3.53 6.87
N ARG A 186 -7.71 4.66 7.13
CA ARG A 186 -6.37 4.67 7.73
C ARG A 186 -6.25 5.80 8.74
N TYR A 187 -5.48 5.52 9.76
CA TYR A 187 -5.10 6.51 10.75
C TYR A 187 -3.81 7.17 10.29
N ILE A 188 -3.93 8.42 9.85
CA ILE A 188 -2.79 9.20 9.37
C ILE A 188 -2.41 10.20 10.45
N ILE A 189 -1.19 10.08 10.92
CA ILE A 189 -0.59 10.96 11.90
C ILE A 189 0.40 11.85 11.15
N VAL A 190 0.22 13.14 11.27
CA VAL A 190 1.17 14.15 10.79
C VAL A 190 1.75 14.83 12.00
N GLY A 191 3.06 14.93 12.06
CA GLY A 191 3.74 15.66 13.10
C GLY A 191 4.78 16.62 12.56
N TRP A 192 5.12 17.61 13.36
CA TRP A 192 6.09 18.65 13.02
C TRP A 192 6.87 19.11 14.24
N LEU A 193 8.07 19.65 14.02
CA LEU A 193 8.88 20.23 15.08
C LEU A 193 8.10 21.34 15.78
N ARG A 194 8.16 21.39 17.12
CA ARG A 194 7.49 22.44 17.90
C ARG A 194 8.06 23.84 17.63
N SER A 195 9.26 23.93 17.05
CA SER A 195 9.84 25.20 16.60
C SER A 195 9.25 25.71 15.28
N GLU A 196 8.52 24.89 14.55
CA GLU A 196 7.92 25.22 13.24
C GLU A 196 6.46 25.69 13.44
N ASN A 197 6.29 26.93 13.87
CA ASN A 197 4.98 27.48 14.28
C ASN A 197 3.94 27.58 13.16
N ASN A 198 4.35 27.50 11.88
CA ASN A 198 3.47 27.62 10.72
C ASN A 198 3.03 26.28 10.14
N LEU A 199 3.49 25.18 10.71
CA LEU A 199 3.11 23.83 10.25
C LEU A 199 1.90 23.32 11.05
N HIS A 200 1.02 22.62 10.35
CA HIS A 200 -0.20 22.03 10.91
C HIS A 200 -0.60 20.82 10.09
N TYR A 201 -1.56 20.05 10.56
CA TYR A 201 -2.14 18.96 9.78
C TYR A 201 -2.81 19.55 8.53
N PRO A 202 -2.45 19.07 7.30
CA PRO A 202 -3.03 19.61 6.08
C PRO A 202 -4.52 19.29 6.00
N GLU A 203 -5.33 20.28 5.61
CA GLU A 203 -6.72 20.04 5.24
C GLU A 203 -6.76 19.37 3.88
N LEU A 204 -7.30 18.15 3.86
CA LEU A 204 -7.46 17.40 2.61
C LEU A 204 -8.85 17.67 2.05
N PRO A 205 -8.98 18.06 0.79
CA PRO A 205 -10.29 18.28 0.18
C PRO A 205 -11.09 16.98 0.16
N ILE A 206 -12.38 17.09 0.47
CA ILE A 206 -13.34 16.00 0.25
C ILE A 206 -13.84 16.14 -1.17
N GLU A 207 -13.67 15.09 -1.96
CA GLU A 207 -14.11 15.00 -3.34
C GLU A 207 -15.37 14.14 -3.42
N GLU A 208 -16.48 14.72 -3.86
CA GLU A 208 -17.65 13.93 -4.24
C GLU A 208 -17.34 13.18 -5.54
N ASN A 209 -17.19 11.87 -5.44
CA ASN A 209 -16.85 11.03 -6.56
C ASN A 209 -18.09 10.31 -7.09
N THR A 210 -18.44 10.58 -8.35
CA THR A 210 -19.55 9.93 -9.06
C THR A 210 -19.11 8.70 -9.85
N TYR A 211 -17.81 8.43 -9.90
CA TYR A 211 -17.22 7.29 -10.60
C TYR A 211 -17.40 5.98 -9.83
N THR A 212 -17.36 4.87 -10.55
CA THR A 212 -17.59 3.52 -10.03
C THR A 212 -16.50 2.55 -10.48
N ILE A 213 -16.36 1.41 -9.76
CA ILE A 213 -15.29 0.46 -10.01
C ILE A 213 -15.39 -0.14 -11.41
N CYS A 214 -16.53 -0.73 -11.76
CA CYS A 214 -16.62 -1.48 -13.01
C CYS A 214 -16.71 -0.59 -14.23
N LYS A 215 -17.43 0.53 -14.12
CA LYS A 215 -17.71 1.40 -15.25
C LYS A 215 -16.54 2.37 -15.55
N ASP A 216 -15.84 2.81 -14.52
CA ASP A 216 -14.87 3.90 -14.66
C ASP A 216 -13.43 3.47 -14.35
N LEU A 217 -13.21 2.45 -13.49
CA LEU A 217 -11.86 1.98 -13.15
C LEU A 217 -11.43 0.78 -14.00
N PHE A 218 -12.30 -0.20 -14.24
CA PHE A 218 -11.93 -1.46 -14.89
C PHE A 218 -12.52 -1.64 -16.29
N ALA A 219 -13.30 -0.68 -16.80
CA ALA A 219 -14.01 -0.85 -18.06
C ALA A 219 -13.13 -0.90 -19.31
N ASP A 220 -11.87 -0.50 -19.20
CA ASP A 220 -10.88 -0.59 -20.28
C ASP A 220 -10.03 -1.87 -20.22
N LEU A 221 -10.17 -2.68 -19.17
CA LEU A 221 -9.47 -3.95 -19.03
C LEU A 221 -10.23 -5.05 -19.76
N PRO A 222 -9.56 -5.91 -20.54
CA PRO A 222 -10.20 -7.05 -21.19
C PRO A 222 -10.66 -8.07 -20.15
N VAL A 223 -11.83 -8.67 -20.41
CA VAL A 223 -12.38 -9.73 -19.55
C VAL A 223 -11.47 -10.96 -19.56
N ARG A 224 -11.27 -11.58 -18.39
CA ARG A 224 -10.47 -12.79 -18.20
C ARG A 224 -11.30 -13.90 -17.58
N ALA A 225 -11.18 -15.12 -18.09
CA ALA A 225 -11.67 -16.28 -17.39
C ALA A 225 -10.74 -16.62 -16.20
N ALA A 226 -11.24 -17.38 -15.23
CA ALA A 226 -10.45 -17.78 -14.06
C ALA A 226 -9.19 -18.57 -14.49
N GLY A 227 -8.04 -18.10 -14.03
CA GLY A 227 -6.73 -18.68 -14.38
C GLY A 227 -6.09 -18.10 -15.65
N GLU A 228 -6.76 -17.23 -16.39
CA GLU A 228 -6.20 -16.58 -17.57
C GLU A 228 -5.31 -15.39 -17.22
N GLY A 229 -4.38 -15.12 -18.13
CA GLY A 229 -3.43 -14.01 -18.05
C GLY A 229 -2.02 -14.44 -17.71
N GLY A 230 -1.07 -13.55 -17.93
CA GLY A 230 0.35 -13.77 -17.65
C GLY A 230 0.95 -12.63 -16.84
N LEU A 231 1.96 -12.95 -16.02
CA LEU A 231 2.64 -11.99 -15.16
C LEU A 231 3.32 -10.86 -15.95
N ILE A 232 3.78 -11.15 -17.13
CA ILE A 232 4.67 -10.30 -17.91
C ILE A 232 4.15 -9.98 -19.31
N SER A 233 3.20 -10.74 -19.83
CA SER A 233 2.66 -10.50 -21.17
C SER A 233 1.88 -9.18 -21.22
N PRO A 234 2.27 -8.24 -22.07
CA PRO A 234 1.46 -7.05 -22.31
C PRO A 234 0.11 -7.43 -22.89
N ILE A 235 -0.91 -6.69 -22.51
CA ILE A 235 -2.24 -6.81 -23.06
C ILE A 235 -2.80 -5.42 -23.34
N GLU A 236 -3.36 -5.23 -24.51
CA GLU A 236 -3.94 -3.95 -24.91
C GLU A 236 -5.21 -3.65 -24.11
N TYR A 237 -5.41 -2.40 -23.83
CA TYR A 237 -6.67 -1.90 -23.29
C TYR A 237 -7.77 -1.98 -24.34
N THR A 238 -9.00 -2.20 -23.91
CA THR A 238 -10.17 -2.27 -24.79
C THR A 238 -10.74 -0.90 -25.18
N ARG A 239 -10.27 0.16 -24.47
CA ARG A 239 -10.71 1.55 -24.69
C ARG A 239 -9.54 2.53 -24.70
N SER A 240 -9.72 3.64 -25.40
CA SER A 240 -8.78 4.76 -25.34
C SER A 240 -8.81 5.43 -23.96
N ILE A 241 -7.67 5.99 -23.53
CA ILE A 241 -7.61 6.79 -22.29
C ILE A 241 -8.53 8.02 -22.36
N ASP A 242 -8.78 8.55 -23.54
CA ASP A 242 -9.66 9.71 -23.72
C ASP A 242 -11.15 9.39 -23.46
N GLU A 243 -11.51 8.11 -23.48
CA GLU A 243 -12.85 7.61 -23.13
C GLU A 243 -13.00 7.30 -21.63
N MET A 244 -11.90 7.37 -20.88
CA MET A 244 -11.81 6.93 -19.48
C MET A 244 -11.49 8.12 -18.56
N ALA A 245 -12.48 8.99 -18.32
CA ALA A 245 -12.31 10.23 -17.57
C ALA A 245 -11.62 10.02 -16.21
N TYR A 246 -12.11 9.08 -15.41
CA TYR A 246 -11.53 8.78 -14.08
C TYR A 246 -10.05 8.38 -14.15
N LEU A 247 -9.69 7.49 -15.06
CA LEU A 247 -8.30 7.01 -15.18
C LEU A 247 -7.35 8.11 -15.66
N LYS A 248 -7.83 9.01 -16.51
CA LYS A 248 -7.09 10.16 -17.02
C LYS A 248 -6.90 11.23 -15.94
N GLU A 249 -7.96 11.62 -15.27
CA GLU A 249 -7.97 12.65 -14.21
C GLU A 249 -7.16 12.23 -12.99
N SER A 250 -7.34 11.00 -12.53
CA SER A 250 -6.59 10.42 -11.40
C SER A 250 -5.13 10.11 -11.72
N GLY A 251 -4.74 10.08 -13.01
CA GLY A 251 -3.40 9.71 -13.45
C GLY A 251 -3.05 8.22 -13.22
N ILE A 252 -4.03 7.36 -12.91
CA ILE A 252 -3.82 5.91 -12.72
C ILE A 252 -3.31 5.27 -14.01
N ARG A 253 -3.88 5.68 -15.16
CA ARG A 253 -3.44 5.23 -16.47
C ARG A 253 -2.73 6.36 -17.21
N GLY A 254 -1.52 6.08 -17.70
CA GLY A 254 -0.78 6.98 -18.60
C GLY A 254 -1.13 6.76 -20.08
N GLN A 255 -0.22 7.18 -20.96
CA GLN A 255 -0.41 7.10 -22.42
C GLN A 255 -0.10 5.72 -23.03
N LEU A 256 0.36 4.74 -22.22
CA LEU A 256 0.64 3.40 -22.71
C LEU A 256 -0.67 2.73 -23.17
N PRO A 257 -0.69 2.10 -24.37
CA PRO A 257 -1.89 1.46 -24.90
C PRO A 257 -2.15 0.07 -24.30
N PHE A 258 -1.30 -0.40 -23.39
CA PHE A 258 -1.35 -1.74 -22.80
C PHE A 258 -1.09 -1.70 -21.30
N THR A 259 -1.46 -2.79 -20.63
CA THR A 259 -1.08 -3.10 -19.26
C THR A 259 -0.34 -4.43 -19.18
N THR A 260 0.30 -4.70 -18.05
CA THR A 260 0.92 -5.98 -17.70
C THR A 260 0.33 -6.50 -16.39
N GLN A 261 0.56 -7.78 -16.06
CA GLN A 261 0.09 -8.39 -14.82
C GLN A 261 -1.45 -8.45 -14.69
N HIS A 262 -2.17 -8.36 -15.80
CA HIS A 262 -3.62 -8.54 -15.80
C HIS A 262 -3.96 -10.03 -15.80
N ILE A 263 -4.09 -10.60 -14.59
CA ILE A 263 -4.24 -12.03 -14.34
C ILE A 263 -5.52 -12.27 -13.54
N ALA A 264 -6.35 -13.18 -14.01
CA ALA A 264 -7.45 -13.71 -13.24
C ALA A 264 -6.97 -14.88 -12.37
N ARG A 265 -7.27 -14.80 -11.07
CA ARG A 265 -6.91 -15.86 -10.12
C ARG A 265 -7.55 -17.20 -10.53
N PRO A 266 -6.80 -18.32 -10.50
CA PRO A 266 -7.40 -19.63 -10.71
C PRO A 266 -8.27 -19.99 -9.48
N HIS A 267 -9.56 -20.13 -9.67
CA HIS A 267 -10.49 -20.54 -8.64
C HIS A 267 -10.91 -21.98 -8.87
N ASN A 268 -10.92 -22.80 -7.82
CA ASN A 268 -11.43 -24.16 -7.89
C ASN A 268 -12.96 -24.18 -8.03
N LEU A 269 -13.53 -25.34 -8.31
CA LEU A 269 -14.96 -25.48 -8.54
C LEU A 269 -15.79 -25.10 -7.31
N ASN A 270 -15.33 -25.44 -6.10
CA ASN A 270 -16.01 -25.09 -4.85
C ASN A 270 -16.06 -23.57 -4.65
N ASP A 271 -14.93 -22.86 -4.84
CA ASP A 271 -14.91 -21.41 -4.72
C ASP A 271 -15.88 -20.76 -5.71
N ARG A 272 -15.92 -21.25 -6.94
CA ARG A 272 -16.84 -20.75 -7.98
C ARG A 272 -18.31 -20.98 -7.62
N GLN A 273 -18.63 -22.09 -6.96
CA GLN A 273 -20.00 -22.35 -6.46
C GLN A 273 -20.36 -21.37 -5.33
N ILE A 274 -19.43 -21.13 -4.38
CA ILE A 274 -19.63 -20.16 -3.30
C ILE A 274 -19.84 -18.76 -3.86
N TYR A 275 -19.03 -18.35 -4.85
CA TYR A 275 -19.18 -17.02 -5.49
C TYR A 275 -20.52 -16.87 -6.19
N ARG A 276 -21.03 -17.93 -6.83
CA ARG A 276 -22.38 -17.92 -7.44
C ARG A 276 -23.46 -17.68 -6.39
N ILE A 277 -23.42 -18.44 -5.28
CA ILE A 277 -24.35 -18.26 -4.15
C ILE A 277 -24.24 -16.82 -3.58
N ALA A 278 -23.01 -16.30 -3.45
CA ALA A 278 -22.80 -14.95 -2.95
C ALA A 278 -23.42 -13.89 -3.88
N ILE A 279 -23.28 -14.04 -5.19
CA ILE A 279 -23.86 -13.13 -6.20
C ILE A 279 -25.38 -13.20 -6.18
N GLU A 280 -25.97 -14.41 -6.14
CA GLU A 280 -27.42 -14.61 -6.09
C GLU A 280 -28.05 -13.98 -4.84
N GLN A 281 -27.41 -14.11 -3.67
CA GLN A 281 -27.85 -13.46 -2.44
C GLN A 281 -27.71 -11.94 -2.52
N TRP A 282 -26.59 -11.45 -3.06
CA TRP A 282 -26.34 -10.01 -3.22
C TRP A 282 -27.39 -9.37 -4.13
N GLN A 283 -27.79 -10.02 -5.23
CA GLN A 283 -28.86 -9.56 -6.13
C GLN A 283 -30.22 -9.45 -5.41
N GLN A 284 -30.42 -10.22 -4.33
CA GLN A 284 -31.60 -10.14 -3.46
C GLN A 284 -31.44 -9.13 -2.30
N GLY A 285 -30.37 -8.30 -2.31
CA GLY A 285 -30.05 -7.37 -1.23
C GLY A 285 -29.53 -8.04 0.06
N LYS A 286 -29.12 -9.30 -0.01
CA LYS A 286 -28.59 -10.07 1.12
C LYS A 286 -27.08 -10.21 1.03
N ARG A 287 -26.43 -10.36 2.19
CA ARG A 287 -24.97 -10.63 2.26
C ARG A 287 -24.76 -12.08 2.68
N LEU A 288 -24.02 -12.84 1.88
CA LEU A 288 -23.65 -14.22 2.22
C LEU A 288 -22.77 -14.24 3.48
N ARG A 289 -23.17 -15.05 4.44
CA ARG A 289 -22.34 -15.38 5.62
C ARG A 289 -21.75 -16.78 5.45
N TYR A 290 -20.54 -16.98 5.95
CA TYR A 290 -19.84 -18.27 5.82
C TYR A 290 -20.59 -19.42 6.48
N ASP A 291 -21.26 -19.17 7.60
CA ASP A 291 -22.10 -20.15 8.33
C ASP A 291 -23.41 -20.52 7.58
N GLN A 292 -23.76 -19.81 6.52
CA GLN A 292 -24.92 -20.06 5.66
C GLN A 292 -24.59 -20.80 4.36
N ILE A 293 -23.31 -21.06 4.10
CA ILE A 293 -22.87 -21.83 2.93
C ILE A 293 -23.17 -23.32 3.18
N PRO A 294 -23.56 -24.11 2.16
CA PRO A 294 -23.68 -25.55 2.27
C PRO A 294 -22.46 -26.20 2.93
N GLU A 295 -22.68 -27.14 3.84
CA GLU A 295 -21.61 -27.69 4.68
C GLU A 295 -20.48 -28.33 3.87
N GLU A 296 -20.83 -28.99 2.75
CA GLU A 296 -19.90 -29.60 1.81
C GLU A 296 -18.94 -28.58 1.15
N LEU A 297 -19.30 -27.29 1.11
CA LEU A 297 -18.47 -26.21 0.58
C LEU A 297 -17.64 -25.51 1.65
N GLN A 298 -17.91 -25.76 2.94
CA GLN A 298 -17.19 -25.14 4.05
C GLN A 298 -15.83 -25.79 4.27
N ARG A 299 -14.74 -25.13 3.85
CA ARG A 299 -13.36 -25.65 3.95
C ARG A 299 -12.55 -25.10 5.11
N HIS A 300 -12.96 -24.00 5.74
CA HIS A 300 -12.22 -23.41 6.84
C HIS A 300 -12.51 -24.10 8.18
N LYS A 301 -11.47 -24.35 8.95
CA LYS A 301 -11.56 -24.95 10.29
C LYS A 301 -12.37 -24.07 11.24
N ASN A 302 -12.19 -22.75 11.19
CA ASN A 302 -12.95 -21.81 12.00
C ASN A 302 -14.20 -21.34 11.25
N LYS A 303 -15.35 -21.77 11.72
CA LYS A 303 -16.66 -21.47 11.14
C LYS A 303 -17.38 -20.29 11.81
N ASN A 304 -16.81 -19.76 12.92
CA ASN A 304 -17.48 -18.76 13.76
C ASN A 304 -16.90 -17.34 13.63
N THR A 305 -15.75 -17.20 12.98
CA THR A 305 -15.09 -15.90 12.76
C THR A 305 -14.95 -15.61 11.27
N PHE A 306 -14.83 -14.31 10.93
CA PHE A 306 -14.74 -13.86 9.53
C PHE A 306 -15.88 -14.38 8.65
N LEU A 307 -17.10 -14.26 9.15
CA LEU A 307 -18.30 -14.75 8.45
C LEU A 307 -18.52 -14.05 7.10
N ASN A 308 -17.94 -12.88 6.90
CA ASN A 308 -18.05 -12.06 5.67
C ASN A 308 -16.93 -12.33 4.64
N ARG A 309 -16.37 -13.52 4.57
CA ARG A 309 -15.25 -13.86 3.67
C ARG A 309 -15.54 -13.69 2.19
N PHE A 310 -16.77 -13.91 1.79
CA PHE A 310 -17.21 -13.90 0.40
C PHE A 310 -18.13 -12.70 0.16
N GLN A 311 -17.55 -11.51 0.18
CA GLN A 311 -18.31 -10.31 -0.12
C GLN A 311 -18.28 -10.04 -1.62
N VAL A 312 -19.47 -9.80 -2.17
CA VAL A 312 -19.59 -9.25 -3.53
C VAL A 312 -19.28 -7.76 -3.45
N VAL A 313 -18.41 -7.30 -4.33
CA VAL A 313 -18.17 -5.87 -4.52
C VAL A 313 -19.25 -5.31 -5.42
N ASP A 314 -19.93 -4.26 -4.98
CA ASP A 314 -20.92 -3.59 -5.80
C ASP A 314 -20.23 -2.99 -7.04
N PRO A 315 -20.60 -3.41 -8.26
CA PRO A 315 -20.00 -2.88 -9.49
C PRO A 315 -20.23 -1.37 -9.68
N ASN A 316 -21.29 -0.82 -9.08
CA ASN A 316 -21.65 0.59 -9.11
C ASN A 316 -21.20 1.34 -7.85
N GLY A 317 -20.37 0.74 -7.04
CA GLY A 317 -19.86 1.30 -5.79
C GLY A 317 -18.34 1.36 -5.74
N TYR A 318 -17.82 1.27 -4.50
CA TYR A 318 -16.38 1.27 -4.19
C TYR A 318 -15.93 -0.11 -3.74
N SER A 319 -14.65 -0.43 -3.97
CA SER A 319 -14.07 -1.67 -3.45
C SER A 319 -13.93 -1.61 -1.92
N HIS A 320 -13.90 -2.76 -1.30
CA HIS A 320 -13.49 -2.89 0.09
C HIS A 320 -11.97 -2.99 0.21
N THR A 321 -11.43 -2.69 1.39
CA THR A 321 -10.04 -3.01 1.71
C THR A 321 -9.90 -4.53 1.80
N VAL A 322 -8.98 -5.11 1.06
CA VAL A 322 -8.67 -6.55 1.04
C VAL A 322 -7.71 -6.88 2.18
#